data_13887e3b2acf119bbea0412636e9d414
#
_entry.id   13887e3b2acf119bbea0412636e9d414
#
_cell.length_a   1.000
_cell.length_b   1.000
_cell.length_c   1.000
_cell.angle_alpha   90.00
_cell.angle_beta   90.00
_cell.angle_gamma   90.00
#
_symmetry.space_group_name_H-M   'P 1'
#
loop_
_entity.id
_entity.type
_entity.pdbx_description
1 polymer ?
#
loop_
_entity_poly.entity_id
_entity_poly.type
_entity_poly.pdbx_seq_one_letter_code
_entity_poly.pdbx_strand_id
1 'polypeptide(L)'
;MDSFVASVEISDEIVLRPRKDDLVNVTMHGLGSESIPPEENAALRAGEKFVAKYAVRGADITVYKNIPMGAGMGGSSADAAGVLRGMAQLYGIKDVAGIKDLADSLGSDTGYMLNGGFARMTGRGEQVWPLNRSDRLWFLVVVPRTPVATASCYSLYDDKPDEMRDDTEKCIRAFISGDYEGMSRCFYNALYAPACRLNADVEEVAREVESLSPMGWTMTGSGSAVFAMYRTRELCEWAASRYRGRGRAIVTYTLDPAVTERKKKIKWRNPYVLSKEETESANE
;
A
#
# COMPACT_ATOMS: atom_id res chain seq x y z
N MET A 1 18.04 1.53 1.97
CA MET A 1 17.39 0.64 0.97
C MET A 1 17.52 1.21 -0.43
N ASP A 2 17.36 0.39 -1.46
CA ASP A 2 17.18 0.79 -2.84
C ASP A 2 16.18 -0.18 -3.47
N SER A 3 15.01 0.31 -3.85
CA SER A 3 13.89 -0.54 -4.25
C SER A 3 13.13 0.07 -5.43
N PHE A 4 12.74 -0.78 -6.37
CA PHE A 4 11.73 -0.46 -7.38
C PHE A 4 10.35 -0.86 -6.86
N VAL A 5 9.42 0.08 -6.81
CA VAL A 5 8.10 -0.10 -6.24
C VAL A 5 7.00 0.27 -7.23
N ALA A 6 5.83 -0.36 -7.06
CA ALA A 6 4.65 -0.07 -7.85
C ALA A 6 3.38 -0.16 -6.99
N SER A 7 2.45 0.78 -7.19
CA SER A 7 1.12 0.68 -6.59
C SER A 7 0.25 -0.31 -7.34
N VAL A 8 -0.51 -1.10 -6.61
CA VAL A 8 -1.47 -2.08 -7.16
C VAL A 8 -2.91 -1.73 -6.78
N GLU A 9 -3.87 -2.38 -7.43
CA GLU A 9 -5.32 -2.08 -7.27
C GLU A 9 -5.88 -2.45 -5.90
N ILE A 10 -5.20 -3.29 -5.12
CA ILE A 10 -5.60 -3.62 -3.75
C ILE A 10 -5.53 -2.35 -2.90
N SER A 11 -6.67 -1.91 -2.36
CA SER A 11 -6.76 -0.64 -1.63
C SER A 11 -7.74 -0.70 -0.47
N ASP A 12 -7.46 0.06 0.57
CA ASP A 12 -8.38 0.33 1.66
C ASP A 12 -9.32 1.48 1.28
N GLU A 13 -10.49 1.54 1.89
CA GLU A 13 -11.42 2.65 1.77
C GLU A 13 -11.39 3.49 3.06
N ILE A 14 -11.29 4.80 2.91
CA ILE A 14 -11.26 5.74 4.03
C ILE A 14 -12.41 6.73 3.88
N VAL A 15 -13.26 6.79 4.90
CA VAL A 15 -14.39 7.73 4.99
C VAL A 15 -14.10 8.73 6.10
N LEU A 16 -14.15 10.03 5.76
CA LEU A 16 -13.93 11.13 6.69
C LEU A 16 -15.23 11.92 6.89
N ARG A 17 -15.56 12.19 8.16
CA ARG A 17 -16.67 13.08 8.53
C ARG A 17 -16.12 14.20 9.41
N PRO A 18 -16.36 15.49 9.05
CA PRO A 18 -15.86 16.62 9.84
C PRO A 18 -16.55 16.67 11.22
N ARG A 19 -15.77 17.01 12.24
CA ARG A 19 -16.27 17.27 13.58
C ARG A 19 -16.44 18.75 13.87
N LYS A 20 -17.04 19.10 15.00
CA LYS A 20 -17.16 20.49 15.47
C LYS A 20 -16.01 20.89 16.41
N ASP A 21 -15.33 19.91 16.99
CA ASP A 21 -14.15 20.03 17.87
C ASP A 21 -12.86 19.68 17.10
N ASP A 22 -11.74 19.61 17.77
CA ASP A 22 -10.42 19.29 17.23
C ASP A 22 -10.04 17.78 17.43
N LEU A 23 -10.97 16.97 17.93
CA LEU A 23 -10.71 15.56 18.18
C LEU A 23 -10.69 14.74 16.89
N VAL A 24 -9.86 13.71 16.87
CA VAL A 24 -9.81 12.70 15.81
C VAL A 24 -10.20 11.35 16.40
N ASN A 25 -11.25 10.75 15.84
CA ASN A 25 -11.64 9.38 16.16
C ASN A 25 -11.43 8.48 14.97
N VAL A 26 -10.94 7.26 15.19
CA VAL A 26 -10.76 6.27 14.13
C VAL A 26 -11.52 5.00 14.48
N THR A 27 -12.29 4.51 13.52
CA THR A 27 -12.93 3.19 13.55
C THR A 27 -12.36 2.35 12.42
N MET A 28 -11.86 1.15 12.75
CA MET A 28 -11.30 0.22 11.79
C MET A 28 -12.26 -0.94 11.58
N HIS A 29 -12.40 -1.40 10.33
CA HIS A 29 -13.19 -2.56 9.97
C HIS A 29 -12.40 -3.52 9.10
N GLY A 30 -12.52 -4.83 9.38
CA GLY A 30 -12.01 -5.92 8.54
C GLY A 30 -10.66 -6.48 8.98
N LEU A 31 -10.55 -7.82 8.85
CA LEU A 31 -9.31 -8.62 8.96
C LEU A 31 -8.48 -8.40 10.26
N GLY A 32 -9.12 -8.29 11.41
CA GLY A 32 -8.43 -8.16 12.70
C GLY A 32 -7.91 -6.75 13.00
N SER A 33 -8.31 -5.77 12.19
CA SER A 33 -7.90 -4.37 12.36
C SER A 33 -8.48 -3.72 13.63
N GLU A 34 -9.53 -4.28 14.19
CA GLU A 34 -10.19 -3.83 15.42
C GLU A 34 -9.28 -3.94 16.66
N SER A 35 -8.23 -4.76 16.58
CA SER A 35 -7.27 -4.97 17.68
C SER A 35 -6.03 -4.06 17.61
N ILE A 36 -5.94 -3.15 16.64
CA ILE A 36 -4.79 -2.23 16.51
C ILE A 36 -4.85 -1.23 17.66
N PRO A 37 -3.80 -1.16 18.53
CA PRO A 37 -3.74 -0.16 19.57
C PRO A 37 -3.76 1.27 18.99
N PRO A 38 -4.40 2.25 19.64
CA PRO A 38 -4.47 3.63 19.14
C PRO A 38 -3.12 4.23 18.82
N GLU A 39 -2.09 3.98 19.65
CA GLU A 39 -0.72 4.47 19.48
C GLU A 39 -0.03 3.91 18.22
N GLU A 40 -0.43 2.72 17.78
CA GLU A 40 0.06 2.07 16.55
C GLU A 40 -0.79 2.41 15.31
N ASN A 41 -1.96 3.03 15.51
CA ASN A 41 -2.88 3.33 14.43
C ASN A 41 -2.38 4.51 13.59
N ALA A 42 -1.87 4.20 12.39
CA ALA A 42 -1.31 5.20 11.49
C ALA A 42 -2.34 6.22 10.98
N ALA A 43 -3.61 5.81 10.82
CA ALA A 43 -4.70 6.70 10.43
C ALA A 43 -5.03 7.72 11.52
N LEU A 44 -5.05 7.30 12.80
CA LEU A 44 -5.24 8.20 13.95
C LEU A 44 -4.10 9.21 14.04
N ARG A 45 -2.86 8.74 14.05
CA ARG A 45 -1.67 9.59 14.11
C ARG A 45 -1.61 10.60 12.96
N ALA A 46 -2.02 10.21 11.75
CA ALA A 46 -2.08 11.09 10.60
C ALA A 46 -3.11 12.21 10.80
N GLY A 47 -4.30 11.88 11.27
CA GLY A 47 -5.36 12.85 11.57
C GLY A 47 -4.95 13.84 12.66
N GLU A 48 -4.43 13.34 13.79
CA GLU A 48 -3.98 14.18 14.92
C GLU A 48 -2.86 15.16 14.50
N LYS A 49 -1.84 14.66 13.78
CA LYS A 49 -0.76 15.51 13.28
C LYS A 49 -1.25 16.54 12.27
N PHE A 50 -2.23 16.20 11.45
CA PHE A 50 -2.83 17.12 10.49
C PHE A 50 -3.59 18.25 11.21
N VAL A 51 -4.45 17.92 12.20
CA VAL A 51 -5.18 18.87 13.03
C VAL A 51 -4.21 19.81 13.74
N ALA A 52 -3.17 19.27 14.37
CA ALA A 52 -2.16 20.04 15.09
C ALA A 52 -1.39 21.01 14.17
N LYS A 53 -1.00 20.55 12.96
CA LYS A 53 -0.21 21.38 12.04
C LYS A 53 -1.01 22.52 11.43
N TYR A 54 -2.26 22.28 11.05
CA TYR A 54 -3.06 23.24 10.30
C TYR A 54 -4.11 23.98 11.15
N ALA A 55 -4.19 23.67 12.45
CA ALA A 55 -5.17 24.24 13.38
C ALA A 55 -6.61 24.18 12.84
N VAL A 56 -6.97 23.05 12.24
CA VAL A 56 -8.30 22.76 11.71
C VAL A 56 -9.11 21.93 12.69
N ARG A 57 -10.40 21.76 12.42
CA ARG A 57 -11.25 20.84 13.19
C ARG A 57 -10.85 19.42 12.96
N GLY A 58 -11.23 18.52 13.89
CA GLY A 58 -10.99 17.11 13.80
C GLY A 58 -11.95 16.40 12.84
N ALA A 59 -11.81 15.07 12.78
CA ALA A 59 -12.65 14.22 11.94
C ALA A 59 -12.94 12.88 12.61
N ASP A 60 -14.12 12.32 12.34
CA ASP A 60 -14.38 10.89 12.52
C ASP A 60 -13.94 10.17 11.25
N ILE A 61 -13.00 9.25 11.40
CA ILE A 61 -12.35 8.51 10.34
C ILE A 61 -12.80 7.06 10.42
N THR A 62 -13.35 6.53 9.33
CA THR A 62 -13.64 5.10 9.21
C THR A 62 -12.75 4.50 8.14
N VAL A 63 -12.02 3.44 8.47
CA VAL A 63 -11.13 2.71 7.56
C VAL A 63 -11.68 1.30 7.35
N TYR A 64 -11.95 0.94 6.10
CA TYR A 64 -12.32 -0.42 5.69
C TYR A 64 -11.09 -1.10 5.09
N LYS A 65 -10.52 -2.05 5.83
CA LYS A 65 -9.27 -2.74 5.48
C LYS A 65 -9.49 -3.83 4.44
N ASN A 66 -8.78 -3.72 3.34
CA ASN A 66 -8.70 -4.68 2.25
C ASN A 66 -7.26 -5.09 1.95
N ILE A 67 -6.31 -4.16 2.19
CA ILE A 67 -4.87 -4.45 2.11
C ILE A 67 -4.53 -5.41 3.25
N PRO A 68 -3.97 -6.60 2.96
CA PRO A 68 -3.63 -7.58 3.98
C PRO A 68 -2.63 -7.00 5.00
N MET A 69 -2.95 -7.16 6.28
CA MET A 69 -2.11 -6.68 7.38
C MET A 69 -0.85 -7.55 7.52
N GLY A 70 0.29 -6.93 7.84
CA GLY A 70 1.55 -7.64 8.05
C GLY A 70 2.07 -8.39 6.82
N ALA A 71 1.65 -7.99 5.62
CA ALA A 71 1.97 -8.63 4.35
C ALA A 71 3.12 -7.94 3.58
N GLY A 72 3.72 -6.88 4.13
CA GLY A 72 4.75 -6.11 3.42
C GLY A 72 4.22 -5.26 2.25
N MET A 73 2.93 -4.91 2.28
CA MET A 73 2.26 -4.14 1.21
C MET A 73 2.04 -2.65 1.57
N GLY A 74 2.59 -2.17 2.66
CA GLY A 74 2.52 -0.77 3.08
C GLY A 74 1.12 -0.29 3.49
N GLY A 75 0.22 -1.18 3.98
CA GLY A 75 -1.17 -0.86 4.28
C GLY A 75 -1.34 0.28 5.30
N SER A 76 -0.58 0.29 6.40
CA SER A 76 -0.63 1.36 7.39
C SER A 76 -0.17 2.71 6.83
N SER A 77 0.85 2.71 5.98
CA SER A 77 1.32 3.91 5.27
C SER A 77 0.30 4.40 4.24
N ALA A 78 -0.42 3.49 3.58
CA ALA A 78 -1.51 3.83 2.67
C ALA A 78 -2.68 4.47 3.44
N ASP A 79 -3.04 3.95 4.62
CA ASP A 79 -4.06 4.54 5.48
C ASP A 79 -3.68 5.96 5.91
N ALA A 80 -2.46 6.16 6.40
CA ALA A 80 -1.96 7.46 6.80
C ALA A 80 -1.98 8.47 5.63
N ALA A 81 -1.49 8.08 4.47
CA ALA A 81 -1.50 8.91 3.27
C ALA A 81 -2.93 9.24 2.81
N GLY A 82 -3.83 8.27 2.88
CA GLY A 82 -5.25 8.45 2.57
C GLY A 82 -5.93 9.46 3.49
N VAL A 83 -5.67 9.39 4.80
CA VAL A 83 -6.17 10.36 5.79
C VAL A 83 -5.60 11.75 5.52
N LEU A 84 -4.28 11.91 5.32
CA LEU A 84 -3.68 13.22 5.02
C LEU A 84 -4.30 13.86 3.77
N ARG A 85 -4.46 13.10 2.69
CA ARG A 85 -5.10 13.59 1.45
C ARG A 85 -6.57 13.94 1.66
N GLY A 86 -7.29 13.07 2.37
CA GLY A 86 -8.71 13.27 2.64
C GLY A 86 -8.96 14.51 3.50
N MET A 87 -8.18 14.71 4.55
CA MET A 87 -8.26 15.91 5.40
C MET A 87 -7.85 17.18 4.65
N ALA A 88 -6.79 17.12 3.83
CA ALA A 88 -6.39 18.23 2.99
C ALA A 88 -7.53 18.66 2.06
N GLN A 89 -8.23 17.72 1.45
CA GLN A 89 -9.40 18.02 0.62
C GLN A 89 -10.58 18.53 1.44
N LEU A 90 -10.86 17.93 2.61
CA LEU A 90 -11.97 18.29 3.49
C LEU A 90 -11.86 19.75 3.97
N TYR A 91 -10.64 20.19 4.28
CA TYR A 91 -10.37 21.54 4.82
C TYR A 91 -9.76 22.52 3.80
N GLY A 92 -9.65 22.11 2.53
CA GLY A 92 -9.16 22.98 1.46
C GLY A 92 -7.67 23.34 1.58
N ILE A 93 -6.89 22.52 2.28
CA ILE A 93 -5.44 22.72 2.45
C ILE A 93 -4.71 22.33 1.16
N LYS A 94 -3.92 23.26 0.61
CA LYS A 94 -3.15 23.10 -0.64
C LYS A 94 -1.63 23.06 -0.42
N ASP A 95 -1.19 22.98 0.83
CA ASP A 95 0.22 22.93 1.22
C ASP A 95 0.82 21.55 0.93
N VAL A 96 1.24 21.32 -0.32
CA VAL A 96 1.81 20.05 -0.78
C VAL A 96 3.08 19.69 0.00
N ALA A 97 3.96 20.68 0.26
CA ALA A 97 5.20 20.45 0.98
C ALA A 97 4.93 20.07 2.43
N GLY A 98 4.06 20.80 3.12
CA GLY A 98 3.71 20.50 4.50
C GLY A 98 2.97 19.17 4.67
N ILE A 99 2.16 18.74 3.70
CA ILE A 99 1.54 17.41 3.70
C ILE A 99 2.59 16.32 3.51
N LYS A 100 3.58 16.55 2.62
CA LYS A 100 4.70 15.63 2.44
C LYS A 100 5.52 15.48 3.73
N ASP A 101 5.86 16.59 4.40
CA ASP A 101 6.58 16.55 5.68
C ASP A 101 5.84 15.74 6.74
N LEU A 102 4.51 15.88 6.82
CA LEU A 102 3.67 15.07 7.70
C LEU A 102 3.78 13.59 7.35
N ALA A 103 3.67 13.25 6.06
CA ALA A 103 3.76 11.88 5.59
C ALA A 103 5.12 11.25 5.95
N ASP A 104 6.21 11.94 5.68
CA ASP A 104 7.57 11.49 5.98
C ASP A 104 7.78 11.28 7.51
N SER A 105 7.08 12.06 8.34
CA SER A 105 7.11 11.92 9.81
C SER A 105 6.29 10.75 10.36
N LEU A 106 5.44 10.14 9.55
CA LEU A 106 4.54 9.05 9.95
C LEU A 106 5.12 7.67 9.63
N GLY A 107 5.87 7.56 8.55
CA GLY A 107 6.51 6.32 8.15
C GLY A 107 7.22 6.44 6.81
N SER A 108 8.23 5.61 6.60
CA SER A 108 9.12 5.65 5.43
C SER A 108 8.36 5.56 4.09
N ASP A 109 7.31 4.74 4.03
CA ASP A 109 6.56 4.51 2.80
C ASP A 109 5.40 5.51 2.60
N THR A 110 5.07 6.31 3.64
CA THR A 110 3.88 7.19 3.60
C THR A 110 4.03 8.29 2.54
N GLY A 111 5.25 8.82 2.37
CA GLY A 111 5.55 9.80 1.32
C GLY A 111 5.30 9.25 -0.09
N TYR A 112 5.70 8.00 -0.35
CA TYR A 112 5.39 7.31 -1.59
C TYR A 112 3.89 7.10 -1.78
N MET A 113 3.17 6.68 -0.73
CA MET A 113 1.72 6.40 -0.77
C MET A 113 0.86 7.65 -1.04
N LEU A 114 1.39 8.87 -0.84
CA LEU A 114 0.71 10.09 -1.23
C LEU A 114 0.47 10.16 -2.75
N ASN A 115 1.41 9.70 -3.54
CA ASN A 115 1.37 9.79 -5.01
C ASN A 115 1.13 8.43 -5.67
N GLY A 116 1.77 7.38 -5.17
CA GLY A 116 1.72 6.05 -5.73
C GLY A 116 2.41 5.94 -7.11
N GLY A 117 2.02 4.95 -7.89
CA GLY A 117 2.58 4.67 -9.23
C GLY A 117 3.86 3.86 -9.18
N PHE A 118 4.68 3.99 -10.24
CA PHE A 118 6.00 3.39 -10.29
C PHE A 118 7.04 4.36 -9.76
N ALA A 119 7.92 3.91 -8.88
CA ALA A 119 8.99 4.75 -8.35
C ALA A 119 10.23 3.93 -7.96
N ARG A 120 11.39 4.59 -7.91
CA ARG A 120 12.55 4.13 -7.15
C ARG A 120 12.49 4.76 -5.77
N MET A 121 12.69 3.97 -4.73
CA MET A 121 12.78 4.45 -3.35
C MET A 121 14.17 4.17 -2.81
N THR A 122 14.82 5.19 -2.23
CA THR A 122 16.17 5.11 -1.65
C THR A 122 16.19 5.68 -0.23
N GLY A 123 17.37 5.66 0.41
CA GLY A 123 17.51 6.06 1.81
C GLY A 123 16.85 5.04 2.75
N ARG A 124 15.97 5.49 3.62
CA ARG A 124 15.11 4.66 4.49
C ARG A 124 13.75 4.38 3.84
N GLY A 125 13.48 4.95 2.62
CA GLY A 125 12.22 4.93 1.87
C GLY A 125 11.64 6.33 1.63
N GLU A 126 12.19 7.36 2.28
CA GLU A 126 11.74 8.74 2.17
C GLU A 126 12.13 9.43 0.86
N GLN A 127 13.20 8.93 0.20
CA GLN A 127 13.62 9.47 -1.09
C GLN A 127 12.89 8.74 -2.22
N VAL A 128 11.90 9.40 -2.79
CA VAL A 128 11.02 8.82 -3.82
C VAL A 128 11.29 9.49 -5.16
N TRP A 129 11.65 8.67 -6.15
CA TRP A 129 11.92 9.07 -7.54
C TRP A 129 10.83 8.48 -8.45
N PRO A 130 9.78 9.25 -8.79
CA PRO A 130 8.70 8.74 -9.63
C PRO A 130 9.19 8.38 -11.03
N LEU A 131 8.71 7.26 -11.55
CA LEU A 131 8.88 6.87 -12.94
C LEU A 131 7.58 7.17 -13.68
N ASN A 132 7.63 8.10 -14.65
CA ASN A 132 6.46 8.56 -15.39
C ASN A 132 5.98 7.49 -16.41
N ARG A 133 5.45 6.39 -15.91
CA ARG A 133 4.95 5.26 -16.68
C ARG A 133 3.56 4.86 -16.13
N SER A 134 2.72 4.32 -17.03
CA SER A 134 1.35 3.92 -16.73
C SER A 134 1.05 2.49 -17.21
N ASP A 135 2.04 1.63 -17.15
CA ASP A 135 1.94 0.26 -17.63
C ASP A 135 1.02 -0.57 -16.73
N ARG A 136 0.17 -1.39 -17.34
CA ARG A 136 -0.65 -2.34 -16.60
C ARG A 136 0.03 -3.69 -16.58
N LEU A 137 0.64 -4.03 -15.44
CA LEU A 137 1.27 -5.31 -15.18
C LEU A 137 0.39 -6.15 -14.26
N TRP A 138 0.28 -7.45 -14.53
CA TRP A 138 -0.59 -8.37 -13.80
C TRP A 138 0.21 -9.17 -12.79
N PHE A 139 -0.31 -9.22 -11.56
CA PHE A 139 0.33 -9.90 -10.45
C PHE A 139 -0.63 -10.84 -9.73
N LEU A 140 -0.14 -12.03 -9.41
CA LEU A 140 -0.69 -12.88 -8.36
C LEU A 140 0.04 -12.53 -7.07
N VAL A 141 -0.67 -12.04 -6.08
CA VAL A 141 -0.15 -11.81 -4.73
C VAL A 141 -0.68 -12.91 -3.82
N VAL A 142 0.22 -13.63 -3.17
CA VAL A 142 -0.16 -14.65 -2.21
C VAL A 142 0.29 -14.23 -0.82
N VAL A 143 -0.67 -14.13 0.09
CA VAL A 143 -0.46 -13.71 1.47
C VAL A 143 -0.48 -14.93 2.38
N PRO A 144 0.65 -15.33 3.00
CA PRO A 144 0.68 -16.39 3.99
C PRO A 144 -0.26 -16.09 5.17
N ARG A 145 -0.66 -17.12 5.90
CA ARG A 145 -1.57 -16.97 7.05
C ARG A 145 -0.92 -16.23 8.21
N THR A 146 0.38 -16.41 8.38
CA THR A 146 1.15 -15.81 9.47
C THR A 146 1.92 -14.59 8.95
N PRO A 147 1.83 -13.43 9.60
CA PRO A 147 2.59 -12.26 9.21
C PRO A 147 4.07 -12.40 9.60
N VAL A 148 4.91 -11.53 9.03
CA VAL A 148 6.30 -11.33 9.44
C VAL A 148 6.42 -9.96 10.11
N ALA A 149 6.99 -9.90 11.31
CA ALA A 149 7.25 -8.64 12.00
C ALA A 149 8.39 -7.90 11.29
N THR A 150 8.10 -6.71 10.76
CA THR A 150 9.05 -5.90 9.98
C THR A 150 10.35 -5.66 10.74
N ALA A 151 10.28 -5.23 12.00
CA ALA A 151 11.46 -4.95 12.82
C ALA A 151 12.36 -6.18 13.00
N SER A 152 11.77 -7.36 13.25
CA SER A 152 12.51 -8.61 13.40
C SER A 152 13.17 -9.04 12.08
N CYS A 153 12.51 -8.81 10.94
CA CYS A 153 13.05 -9.13 9.63
C CYS A 153 14.29 -8.28 9.30
N TYR A 154 14.23 -6.97 9.56
CA TYR A 154 15.38 -6.08 9.39
C TYR A 154 16.52 -6.41 10.36
N SER A 155 16.23 -6.70 11.63
CA SER A 155 17.25 -7.09 12.61
C SER A 155 18.02 -8.33 12.16
N LEU A 156 17.32 -9.36 11.65
CA LEU A 156 17.99 -10.56 11.12
C LEU A 156 18.81 -10.30 9.85
N TYR A 157 18.40 -9.33 9.04
CA TYR A 157 19.17 -8.91 7.86
C TYR A 157 20.44 -8.17 8.27
N ASP A 158 20.36 -7.25 9.25
CA ASP A 158 21.49 -6.46 9.74
C ASP A 158 22.57 -7.34 10.41
N ASP A 159 22.15 -8.42 11.08
CA ASP A 159 23.07 -9.41 11.67
C ASP A 159 23.88 -10.17 10.60
N LYS A 160 23.31 -10.39 9.43
CA LYS A 160 23.95 -11.11 8.32
C LYS A 160 23.44 -10.59 6.97
N PRO A 161 23.92 -9.43 6.51
CA PRO A 161 23.48 -8.88 5.24
C PRO A 161 23.98 -9.74 4.07
N ASP A 162 23.13 -9.86 3.05
CA ASP A 162 23.52 -10.45 1.76
C ASP A 162 24.52 -9.53 1.03
N GLU A 163 25.23 -10.09 0.05
CA GLU A 163 26.03 -9.27 -0.87
C GLU A 163 25.13 -8.27 -1.61
N MET A 164 25.59 -7.02 -1.69
CA MET A 164 24.88 -5.97 -2.42
C MET A 164 24.72 -6.36 -3.90
N ARG A 165 23.47 -6.42 -4.37
CA ARG A 165 23.11 -6.70 -5.76
C ARG A 165 22.59 -5.43 -6.42
N ASP A 166 23.13 -5.13 -7.63
CA ASP A 166 22.72 -3.99 -8.46
C ASP A 166 21.52 -4.34 -9.36
N ASP A 167 20.53 -5.03 -8.76
CA ASP A 167 19.37 -5.50 -9.51
C ASP A 167 18.30 -4.43 -9.67
N THR A 168 18.22 -3.44 -8.76
CA THR A 168 17.21 -2.35 -8.83
C THR A 168 17.41 -1.50 -10.08
N GLU A 169 18.63 -1.07 -10.37
CA GLU A 169 18.93 -0.27 -11.55
C GLU A 169 18.66 -1.04 -12.86
N LYS A 170 19.04 -2.31 -12.91
CA LYS A 170 18.76 -3.21 -14.06
C LYS A 170 17.27 -3.41 -14.26
N CYS A 171 16.55 -3.64 -13.15
CA CYS A 171 15.10 -3.78 -13.16
C CYS A 171 14.39 -2.54 -13.73
N ILE A 172 14.80 -1.35 -13.28
CA ILE A 172 14.25 -0.07 -13.74
C ILE A 172 14.56 0.17 -15.21
N ARG A 173 15.79 -0.09 -15.68
CA ARG A 173 16.16 0.05 -17.09
C ARG A 173 15.35 -0.87 -17.98
N ALA A 174 15.19 -2.15 -17.61
CA ALA A 174 14.34 -3.10 -18.33
C ALA A 174 12.89 -2.63 -18.38
N PHE A 175 12.35 -2.12 -17.25
CA PHE A 175 11.01 -1.56 -17.18
C PHE A 175 10.83 -0.36 -18.13
N ILE A 176 11.75 0.61 -18.11
CA ILE A 176 11.69 1.80 -18.96
C ILE A 176 11.74 1.44 -20.45
N SER A 177 12.53 0.43 -20.82
CA SER A 177 12.63 -0.04 -22.21
C SER A 177 11.45 -0.92 -22.65
N GLY A 178 10.54 -1.30 -21.73
CA GLY A 178 9.42 -2.21 -22.01
C GLY A 178 9.83 -3.69 -22.06
N ASP A 179 11.06 -4.03 -21.63
CA ASP A 179 11.50 -5.43 -21.50
C ASP A 179 11.02 -6.01 -20.16
N TYR A 180 9.75 -6.43 -20.13
CA TYR A 180 9.14 -6.99 -18.92
C TYR A 180 9.70 -8.37 -18.55
N GLU A 181 10.26 -9.11 -19.50
CA GLU A 181 10.95 -10.37 -19.21
C GLU A 181 12.29 -10.11 -18.52
N GLY A 182 13.08 -9.17 -19.05
CA GLY A 182 14.31 -8.73 -18.40
C GLY A 182 14.07 -8.17 -17.01
N MET A 183 13.01 -7.33 -16.86
CA MET A 183 12.60 -6.80 -15.56
C MET A 183 12.28 -7.91 -14.57
N SER A 184 11.46 -8.90 -14.96
CA SER A 184 11.03 -9.98 -14.06
C SER A 184 12.17 -10.87 -13.59
N ARG A 185 13.22 -11.04 -14.41
CA ARG A 185 14.45 -11.76 -14.06
C ARG A 185 15.31 -11.03 -13.03
N CYS A 186 15.09 -9.72 -12.84
CA CYS A 186 15.77 -8.92 -11.82
C CYS A 186 15.04 -8.88 -10.48
N PHE A 187 13.88 -9.53 -10.35
CA PHE A 187 13.15 -9.54 -9.09
C PHE A 187 13.98 -10.18 -7.98
N TYR A 188 14.26 -9.40 -6.96
CA TYR A 188 15.05 -9.79 -5.80
C TYR A 188 14.58 -9.04 -4.57
N ASN A 189 14.65 -9.67 -3.42
CA ASN A 189 14.39 -9.02 -2.14
C ASN A 189 15.37 -9.55 -1.08
N ALA A 190 16.24 -8.68 -0.59
CA ALA A 190 17.25 -9.01 0.42
C ALA A 190 16.64 -9.50 1.74
N LEU A 191 15.39 -9.13 2.03
CA LEU A 191 14.67 -9.55 3.24
C LEU A 191 14.00 -10.92 3.09
N TYR A 192 14.04 -11.57 1.90
CA TYR A 192 13.37 -12.85 1.69
C TYR A 192 13.95 -13.96 2.59
N ALA A 193 15.27 -14.12 2.62
CA ALA A 193 15.90 -15.15 3.45
C ALA A 193 15.68 -14.90 4.97
N PRO A 194 15.83 -13.68 5.52
CA PRO A 194 15.39 -13.35 6.88
C PRO A 194 13.92 -13.69 7.15
N ALA A 195 13.01 -13.32 6.25
CA ALA A 195 11.58 -13.59 6.41
C ALA A 195 11.27 -15.09 6.46
N CYS A 196 11.90 -15.92 5.62
CA CYS A 196 11.76 -17.38 5.64
C CYS A 196 12.23 -18.00 6.95
N ARG A 197 13.26 -17.43 7.59
CA ARG A 197 13.71 -17.86 8.93
C ARG A 197 12.70 -17.56 10.03
N LEU A 198 11.97 -16.43 9.91
CA LEU A 198 10.93 -16.04 10.84
C LEU A 198 9.62 -16.78 10.62
N ASN A 199 9.32 -17.11 9.38
CA ASN A 199 8.06 -17.74 8.99
C ASN A 199 8.27 -18.68 7.79
N ALA A 200 8.26 -19.98 8.04
CA ALA A 200 8.42 -21.01 7.01
C ALA A 200 7.30 -20.99 5.94
N ASP A 201 6.11 -20.45 6.26
CA ASP A 201 5.01 -20.34 5.29
C ASP A 201 5.41 -19.45 4.09
N VAL A 202 6.35 -18.51 4.27
CA VAL A 202 6.85 -17.65 3.17
C VAL A 202 7.56 -18.48 2.11
N GLU A 203 8.42 -19.41 2.53
CA GLU A 203 9.13 -20.29 1.61
C GLU A 203 8.20 -21.33 0.95
N GLU A 204 7.23 -21.87 1.69
CA GLU A 204 6.22 -22.78 1.12
C GLU A 204 5.40 -22.07 0.03
N VAL A 205 4.91 -20.86 0.33
CA VAL A 205 4.17 -20.04 -0.63
C VAL A 205 5.02 -19.73 -1.85
N ALA A 206 6.28 -19.34 -1.66
CA ALA A 206 7.18 -19.02 -2.77
C ALA A 206 7.40 -20.22 -3.71
N ARG A 207 7.63 -21.42 -3.16
CA ARG A 207 7.77 -22.65 -3.95
C ARG A 207 6.51 -23.00 -4.74
N GLU A 208 5.34 -22.86 -4.12
CA GLU A 208 4.06 -23.10 -4.81
C GLU A 208 3.85 -22.06 -5.93
N VAL A 209 4.11 -20.80 -5.66
CA VAL A 209 4.01 -19.71 -6.66
C VAL A 209 4.96 -19.95 -7.83
N GLU A 210 6.20 -20.33 -7.58
CA GLU A 210 7.19 -20.64 -8.61
C GLU A 210 6.74 -21.80 -9.51
N SER A 211 6.09 -22.81 -8.94
CA SER A 211 5.55 -23.96 -9.69
C SER A 211 4.47 -23.61 -10.71
N LEU A 212 3.84 -22.41 -10.55
CA LEU A 212 2.82 -21.89 -11.47
C LEU A 212 3.40 -21.14 -12.67
N SER A 213 4.71 -21.24 -12.89
CA SER A 213 5.43 -20.70 -14.05
C SER A 213 5.21 -19.21 -14.32
N PRO A 214 5.41 -18.33 -13.32
CA PRO A 214 5.37 -16.89 -13.53
C PRO A 214 6.53 -16.41 -14.41
N MET A 215 6.45 -15.20 -14.93
CA MET A 215 7.59 -14.52 -15.58
C MET A 215 8.73 -14.27 -14.58
N GLY A 216 8.40 -13.98 -13.33
CA GLY A 216 9.29 -13.80 -12.19
C GLY A 216 8.46 -13.61 -10.92
N TRP A 217 9.08 -13.82 -9.78
CA TRP A 217 8.45 -13.67 -8.48
C TRP A 217 9.45 -13.18 -7.42
N THR A 218 8.95 -12.56 -6.36
CA THR A 218 9.71 -12.32 -5.12
C THR A 218 8.76 -11.98 -3.97
N MET A 219 9.30 -11.77 -2.78
CA MET A 219 8.55 -11.28 -1.62
C MET A 219 8.42 -9.75 -1.68
N THR A 220 7.29 -9.19 -1.24
CA THR A 220 7.10 -7.74 -1.15
C THR A 220 7.48 -7.17 0.21
N GLY A 221 8.26 -6.08 0.23
CA GLY A 221 8.70 -5.41 1.45
C GLY A 221 9.40 -6.33 2.43
N SER A 222 9.04 -6.26 3.71
CA SER A 222 9.54 -7.16 4.77
C SER A 222 8.76 -8.48 4.86
N GLY A 223 7.88 -8.76 3.93
CA GLY A 223 6.99 -9.93 3.91
C GLY A 223 5.70 -9.68 4.73
N SER A 224 4.88 -10.70 4.81
CA SER A 224 5.04 -12.10 4.38
C SER A 224 4.60 -12.36 2.92
N ALA A 225 3.95 -11.44 2.22
CA ALA A 225 3.37 -11.72 0.92
C ALA A 225 4.43 -11.93 -0.18
N VAL A 226 4.16 -12.92 -1.04
CA VAL A 226 4.92 -13.20 -2.26
C VAL A 226 4.10 -12.72 -3.45
N PHE A 227 4.72 -12.03 -4.39
CA PHE A 227 4.09 -11.66 -5.64
C PHE A 227 4.76 -12.34 -6.83
N ALA A 228 3.96 -12.64 -7.85
CA ALA A 228 4.40 -13.22 -9.11
C ALA A 228 3.81 -12.47 -10.28
N MET A 229 4.63 -12.13 -11.27
CA MET A 229 4.22 -11.42 -12.47
C MET A 229 3.80 -12.37 -13.58
N TYR A 230 2.72 -12.05 -14.26
CA TYR A 230 2.22 -12.77 -15.43
C TYR A 230 2.04 -11.84 -16.62
N ARG A 231 2.19 -12.37 -17.82
CA ARG A 231 2.10 -11.60 -19.06
C ARG A 231 0.71 -11.02 -19.30
N THR A 232 -0.33 -11.75 -18.93
CA THR A 232 -1.73 -11.36 -19.15
C THR A 232 -2.58 -11.63 -17.92
N ARG A 233 -3.77 -11.02 -17.89
CA ARG A 233 -4.79 -11.25 -16.89
C ARG A 233 -5.18 -12.73 -16.79
N GLU A 234 -5.43 -13.33 -17.95
CA GLU A 234 -5.92 -14.71 -18.06
C GLU A 234 -4.91 -15.70 -17.47
N LEU A 235 -3.61 -15.51 -17.76
CA LEU A 235 -2.55 -16.32 -17.16
C LEU A 235 -2.46 -16.14 -15.65
N CYS A 236 -2.63 -14.92 -15.15
CA CYS A 236 -2.65 -14.62 -13.74
C CYS A 236 -3.85 -15.26 -13.03
N GLU A 237 -5.05 -15.16 -13.62
CA GLU A 237 -6.28 -15.80 -13.11
C GLU A 237 -6.19 -17.33 -13.16
N TRP A 238 -5.59 -17.88 -14.24
CA TRP A 238 -5.31 -19.32 -14.34
C TRP A 238 -4.40 -19.77 -13.19
N ALA A 239 -3.29 -19.07 -12.95
CA ALA A 239 -2.39 -19.37 -11.85
C ALA A 239 -3.09 -19.31 -10.49
N ALA A 240 -3.88 -18.25 -10.24
CA ALA A 240 -4.68 -18.12 -9.03
C ALA A 240 -5.65 -19.30 -8.85
N SER A 241 -6.28 -19.77 -9.92
CA SER A 241 -7.19 -20.92 -9.89
C SER A 241 -6.48 -22.25 -9.60
N ARG A 242 -5.19 -22.34 -9.87
CA ARG A 242 -4.34 -23.53 -9.65
C ARG A 242 -3.60 -23.51 -8.32
N TYR A 243 -3.45 -22.35 -7.71
CA TYR A 243 -2.83 -22.24 -6.39
C TYR A 243 -3.55 -23.11 -5.36
N ARG A 244 -2.80 -23.97 -4.65
CA ARG A 244 -3.32 -24.91 -3.63
C ARG A 244 -2.58 -24.78 -2.30
N GLY A 245 -1.59 -23.90 -2.23
CA GLY A 245 -0.80 -23.67 -1.04
C GLY A 245 -1.56 -22.99 0.09
N ARG A 246 -0.87 -22.77 1.20
CA ARG A 246 -1.39 -22.07 2.37
C ARG A 246 -1.31 -20.56 2.13
N GLY A 247 -2.43 -19.89 2.26
CA GLY A 247 -2.48 -18.45 2.10
C GLY A 247 -3.62 -17.98 1.21
N ARG A 248 -3.79 -16.67 1.12
CA ARG A 248 -4.81 -16.04 0.29
C ARG A 248 -4.18 -15.58 -1.03
N ALA A 249 -4.61 -16.14 -2.14
CA ALA A 249 -4.23 -15.71 -3.48
C ALA A 249 -5.14 -14.58 -3.96
N ILE A 250 -4.54 -13.50 -4.47
CA ILE A 250 -5.22 -12.29 -4.94
C ILE A 250 -4.66 -11.93 -6.31
N VAL A 251 -5.50 -11.85 -7.33
CA VAL A 251 -5.13 -11.30 -8.64
C VAL A 251 -5.24 -9.79 -8.58
N THR A 252 -4.21 -9.09 -9.01
CA THR A 252 -4.16 -7.63 -9.02
C THR A 252 -3.35 -7.10 -10.20
N TYR A 253 -3.34 -5.79 -10.37
CA TYR A 253 -2.57 -5.12 -11.42
C TYR A 253 -2.06 -3.76 -10.93
N THR A 254 -1.05 -3.24 -11.61
CA THR A 254 -0.48 -1.93 -11.31
C THR A 254 -1.44 -0.79 -11.64
N LEU A 255 -1.49 0.21 -10.76
CA LEU A 255 -2.30 1.40 -10.95
C LEU A 255 -1.54 2.50 -11.67
N ASP A 256 -2.21 3.11 -12.66
CA ASP A 256 -1.79 4.40 -13.19
C ASP A 256 -2.24 5.52 -12.24
N PRO A 257 -1.33 6.34 -11.71
CA PRO A 257 -1.66 7.46 -10.84
C PRO A 257 -2.67 8.43 -11.46
N ALA A 258 -2.58 8.71 -12.76
CA ALA A 258 -3.49 9.59 -13.47
C ALA A 258 -4.93 9.03 -13.56
N VAL A 259 -5.08 7.70 -13.68
CA VAL A 259 -6.38 7.02 -13.63
C VAL A 259 -6.92 7.01 -12.21
N THR A 260 -6.04 6.89 -11.23
CA THR A 260 -6.39 6.92 -9.82
C THR A 260 -6.97 8.28 -9.42
N GLU A 261 -6.42 9.38 -9.90
CA GLU A 261 -6.99 10.72 -9.68
C GLU A 261 -8.36 10.91 -10.34
N ARG A 262 -8.59 10.34 -11.52
CA ARG A 262 -9.90 10.42 -12.22
C ARG A 262 -10.97 9.58 -11.53
N LYS A 263 -10.63 8.43 -10.98
CA LYS A 263 -11.56 7.56 -10.21
C LYS A 263 -11.80 8.07 -8.80
N LYS A 264 -10.87 8.83 -8.23
CA LYS A 264 -10.94 9.46 -6.91
C LYS A 264 -11.72 10.79 -6.93
N LYS A 265 -12.70 10.98 -7.81
CA LYS A 265 -13.80 11.89 -7.49
C LYS A 265 -14.50 11.29 -6.27
N ILE A 266 -13.98 11.67 -5.09
CA ILE A 266 -14.61 11.37 -3.80
C ILE A 266 -16.05 11.86 -3.95
N LYS A 267 -17.01 10.94 -3.90
CA LYS A 267 -18.43 11.30 -3.83
C LYS A 267 -18.66 11.92 -2.47
N TRP A 268 -18.41 13.22 -2.36
CA TRP A 268 -18.70 13.96 -1.17
C TRP A 268 -20.22 14.14 -1.09
N ARG A 269 -20.90 13.46 -0.18
CA ARG A 269 -22.25 13.82 0.25
C ARG A 269 -22.07 14.78 1.44
N ASN A 270 -22.41 16.05 1.23
CA ASN A 270 -22.51 17.00 2.33
C ASN A 270 -23.66 16.50 3.23
N PRO A 271 -23.41 16.04 4.47
CA PRO A 271 -24.45 15.53 5.35
C PRO A 271 -25.43 16.63 5.82
N TYR A 272 -25.17 17.89 5.50
CA TYR A 272 -26.02 19.04 5.84
C TYR A 272 -26.83 19.58 4.65
N VAL A 273 -26.71 18.97 3.47
CA VAL A 273 -27.59 19.25 2.33
C VAL A 273 -28.56 18.09 2.23
N LEU A 274 -29.78 18.32 2.75
CA LEU A 274 -30.91 17.42 2.53
C LEU A 274 -31.08 17.22 1.03
N SER A 275 -31.27 15.98 0.59
CA SER A 275 -31.64 15.71 -0.80
C SER A 275 -32.97 16.39 -1.11
N LYS A 276 -33.20 16.79 -2.36
CA LYS A 276 -34.47 17.45 -2.74
C LYS A 276 -35.71 16.59 -2.34
N GLU A 277 -35.57 15.28 -2.28
CA GLU A 277 -36.61 14.34 -1.86
C GLU A 277 -36.90 14.40 -0.34
N GLU A 278 -35.90 14.71 0.50
CA GLU A 278 -36.10 14.87 1.96
C GLU A 278 -36.66 16.26 2.30
N THR A 279 -36.52 17.25 1.40
CA THR A 279 -37.10 18.59 1.59
C THR A 279 -38.60 18.63 1.20
N GLU A 280 -39.03 17.76 0.30
CA GLU A 280 -40.44 17.65 -0.09
C GLU A 280 -41.28 16.88 0.94
N SER A 281 -40.72 15.87 1.62
CA SER A 281 -41.41 15.12 2.67
C SER A 281 -41.47 15.83 4.04
N ALA A 282 -40.77 16.93 4.24
CA ALA A 282 -40.82 17.73 5.48
C ALA A 282 -41.83 18.90 5.40
N ASN A 283 -42.46 19.08 4.23
CA ASN A 283 -43.46 20.13 3.99
C ASN A 283 -44.90 19.57 3.72
N GLU A 284 -45.09 18.25 3.88
CA GLU A 284 -46.39 17.62 4.00
C GLU A 284 -46.68 17.24 5.49
#